data_fe5ea06a30b3cd2abb8d5d31a555fa0b
#
_entry.id   fe5ea06a30b3cd2abb8d5d31a555fa0b
#
_cell.length_a   1.000
_cell.length_b   1.000
_cell.length_c   1.000
_cell.angle_alpha   90.00
_cell.angle_beta   90.00
_cell.angle_gamma   90.00
#
_symmetry.space_group_name_H-M   'P 1'
#
loop_
_entity.id
_entity.type
_entity.pdbx_description
1 polymer ?
#
loop_
_entity_poly.entity_id
_entity_poly.type
_entity_poly.pdbx_seq_one_letter_code
_entity_poly.pdbx_strand_id
1 'polypeptide(L)'
;IGKGEYFSCVEDDVDKVQTDVNLMDMWSKDASEQMKIKIDQRVLTDMLPDIGVNNRGATAGAKSGAFDLGTAGSPLTITKDGADSTVSIVDLIVDMGTVLDEANCPESDRFLVIPARAAGLIKKSELKDASLTGDSTTPLRNGRLGMIDRFTIYVSHNLNVTGGNTSLIAGHKMGFTFASQMTEMETLRAQSTFGNIIRGLQVYGYRVVKPEALSTAVVNFS
;
A
#
# COMPACT_ATOMS: atom_id res chain seq x y z
N ILE A 1 1.57 5.12 -20.32
CA ILE A 1 1.20 3.70 -20.22
C ILE A 1 2.30 2.90 -20.92
N GLY A 2 3.07 2.13 -20.19
CA GLY A 2 4.24 1.44 -20.75
C GLY A 2 4.67 0.23 -19.92
N LYS A 3 3.88 -0.15 -18.91
CA LYS A 3 4.09 -1.35 -18.10
C LYS A 3 3.01 -2.37 -18.41
N GLY A 4 3.37 -3.65 -18.46
CA GLY A 4 2.45 -4.75 -18.66
C GLY A 4 2.77 -5.90 -17.73
N GLU A 5 1.75 -6.51 -17.17
CA GLU A 5 1.82 -7.78 -16.45
C GLU A 5 0.98 -8.80 -17.17
N TYR A 6 1.48 -10.02 -17.24
CA TYR A 6 0.76 -11.11 -17.88
C TYR A 6 0.87 -12.39 -17.07
N PHE A 7 -0.10 -13.26 -17.24
CA PHE A 7 -0.05 -14.62 -16.75
C PHE A 7 -0.36 -15.61 -17.88
N SER A 8 0.12 -16.83 -17.72
CA SER A 8 -0.17 -17.94 -18.63
C SER A 8 -0.24 -19.23 -17.80
N CYS A 9 -1.37 -19.92 -17.93
CA CYS A 9 -1.60 -21.23 -17.31
C CYS A 9 -1.96 -22.25 -18.39
N VAL A 10 -1.50 -23.48 -18.23
CA VAL A 10 -1.79 -24.61 -19.16
C VAL A 10 -2.65 -25.62 -18.40
N GLU A 11 -3.78 -26.00 -18.96
CA GLU A 11 -4.63 -27.07 -18.47
C GLU A 11 -4.52 -28.24 -19.44
N ASP A 12 -4.05 -29.40 -18.97
CA ASP A 12 -4.01 -30.61 -19.76
C ASP A 12 -5.40 -31.24 -19.90
N ASP A 13 -5.69 -31.81 -21.08
CA ASP A 13 -6.97 -32.46 -21.36
C ASP A 13 -7.24 -33.65 -20.43
N VAL A 14 -6.18 -34.29 -19.93
CA VAL A 14 -6.29 -35.40 -18.96
C VAL A 14 -6.79 -34.89 -17.61
N ASP A 15 -6.22 -33.80 -17.12
CA ASP A 15 -6.62 -33.18 -15.83
C ASP A 15 -8.07 -32.71 -15.90
N LYS A 16 -8.46 -32.14 -17.02
CA LYS A 16 -9.83 -31.68 -17.26
C LYS A 16 -10.87 -32.78 -17.19
N VAL A 17 -10.54 -34.00 -17.60
CA VAL A 17 -11.46 -35.17 -17.55
C VAL A 17 -11.47 -35.81 -16.17
N GLN A 18 -10.35 -35.74 -15.46
CA GLN A 18 -10.20 -36.38 -14.14
C GLN A 18 -10.69 -35.51 -12.97
N THR A 19 -10.79 -34.22 -13.15
CA THR A 19 -11.25 -33.27 -12.12
C THR A 19 -12.73 -32.93 -12.31
N ASP A 20 -13.48 -33.02 -11.24
CA ASP A 20 -14.90 -32.65 -11.17
C ASP A 20 -15.09 -31.11 -11.03
N VAL A 21 -13.99 -30.34 -11.09
CA VAL A 21 -13.96 -28.90 -10.87
C VAL A 21 -13.45 -28.19 -12.13
N ASN A 22 -14.03 -27.04 -12.46
CA ASN A 22 -13.56 -26.20 -13.55
C ASN A 22 -12.24 -25.48 -13.13
N LEU A 23 -11.11 -26.18 -13.30
CA LEU A 23 -9.78 -25.68 -12.95
C LEU A 23 -9.44 -24.38 -13.68
N MET A 24 -9.87 -24.25 -14.91
CA MET A 24 -9.60 -23.10 -15.77
C MET A 24 -10.19 -21.81 -15.22
N ASP A 25 -11.42 -21.86 -14.71
CA ASP A 25 -12.08 -20.71 -14.10
C ASP A 25 -11.44 -20.34 -12.75
N MET A 26 -11.07 -21.33 -11.95
CA MET A 26 -10.39 -21.11 -10.67
C MET A 26 -9.00 -20.47 -10.88
N TRP A 27 -8.20 -20.99 -11.78
CA TRP A 27 -6.86 -20.45 -12.08
C TRP A 27 -6.91 -19.07 -12.69
N SER A 28 -7.89 -18.80 -13.54
CA SER A 28 -8.10 -17.47 -14.12
C SER A 28 -8.42 -16.42 -13.05
N LYS A 29 -9.27 -16.77 -12.07
CA LYS A 29 -9.61 -15.89 -10.93
C LYS A 29 -8.40 -15.64 -10.04
N ASP A 30 -7.69 -16.70 -9.65
CA ASP A 30 -6.49 -16.57 -8.81
C ASP A 30 -5.40 -15.77 -9.54
N ALA A 31 -5.14 -16.03 -10.79
CA ALA A 31 -4.17 -15.30 -11.59
C ALA A 31 -4.52 -13.80 -11.70
N SER A 32 -5.80 -13.46 -11.83
CA SER A 32 -6.26 -12.07 -11.83
C SER A 32 -6.00 -11.39 -10.49
N GLU A 33 -6.23 -12.05 -9.36
CA GLU A 33 -5.94 -11.50 -8.04
C GLU A 33 -4.42 -11.35 -7.81
N GLN A 34 -3.61 -12.34 -8.20
CA GLN A 34 -2.15 -12.26 -8.11
C GLN A 34 -1.59 -11.13 -8.98
N MET A 35 -2.18 -10.89 -10.13
CA MET A 35 -1.79 -9.78 -11.01
C MET A 35 -2.09 -8.41 -10.38
N LYS A 36 -3.25 -8.24 -9.72
CA LYS A 36 -3.56 -7.03 -8.96
C LYS A 36 -2.56 -6.79 -7.84
N ILE A 37 -2.23 -7.84 -7.06
CA ILE A 37 -1.23 -7.77 -5.98
C ILE A 37 0.13 -7.30 -6.52
N LYS A 38 0.58 -7.86 -7.64
CA LYS A 38 1.83 -7.45 -8.29
C LYS A 38 1.83 -6.00 -8.74
N ILE A 39 0.73 -5.56 -9.33
CA ILE A 39 0.58 -4.16 -9.78
C ILE A 39 0.65 -3.23 -8.57
N ASP A 40 -0.06 -3.53 -7.49
CA ASP A 40 -0.05 -2.75 -6.26
C ASP A 40 1.35 -2.67 -5.64
N GLN A 41 2.05 -3.80 -5.51
CA GLN A 41 3.42 -3.83 -5.00
C GLN A 41 4.36 -2.96 -5.82
N ARG A 42 4.25 -3.04 -7.14
CA ARG A 42 5.09 -2.26 -8.05
C ARG A 42 4.80 -0.77 -7.95
N VAL A 43 3.53 -0.40 -7.93
CA VAL A 43 3.09 0.99 -7.76
C VAL A 43 3.61 1.57 -6.46
N LEU A 44 3.37 0.88 -5.32
CA LEU A 44 3.77 1.34 -3.99
C LEU A 44 5.29 1.39 -3.81
N THR A 45 6.05 0.57 -4.53
CA THR A 45 7.52 0.59 -4.50
C THR A 45 8.09 1.70 -5.38
N ASP A 46 7.63 1.79 -6.62
CA ASP A 46 8.20 2.69 -7.62
C ASP A 46 7.86 4.17 -7.35
N MET A 47 6.83 4.48 -6.56
CA MET A 47 6.50 5.86 -6.19
C MET A 47 7.42 6.44 -5.11
N LEU A 48 8.09 5.60 -4.30
CA LEU A 48 8.90 6.06 -3.16
C LEU A 48 10.04 7.03 -3.54
N PRO A 49 10.86 6.76 -4.58
CA PRO A 49 11.93 7.67 -4.96
C PRO A 49 11.44 9.01 -5.51
N ASP A 50 10.21 9.06 -6.03
CA ASP A 50 9.61 10.26 -6.63
C ASP A 50 8.92 11.17 -5.60
N ILE A 51 8.82 10.77 -4.33
CA ILE A 51 8.29 11.61 -3.25
C ILE A 51 9.25 12.77 -2.97
N GLY A 52 8.70 13.93 -2.73
CA GLY A 52 9.46 15.16 -2.46
C GLY A 52 10.48 14.98 -1.33
N VAL A 53 11.66 15.54 -1.50
CA VAL A 53 12.78 15.41 -0.53
C VAL A 53 12.42 15.97 0.84
N ASN A 54 11.60 17.01 0.89
CA ASN A 54 11.12 17.63 2.14
C ASN A 54 10.01 16.84 2.83
N ASN A 55 9.50 15.79 2.19
CA ASN A 55 8.40 14.98 2.73
C ASN A 55 8.86 13.56 3.10
N ARG A 56 10.17 13.37 3.28
CA ARG A 56 10.79 12.09 3.65
C ARG A 56 12.10 12.30 4.39
N GLY A 57 12.54 11.26 5.12
CA GLY A 57 13.84 11.23 5.79
C GLY A 57 13.83 11.91 7.15
N ALA A 58 15.02 12.10 7.72
CA ALA A 58 15.21 12.56 9.10
C ALA A 58 14.97 14.07 9.30
N THR A 59 14.78 14.84 8.24
CA THR A 59 14.58 16.29 8.27
C THR A 59 13.40 16.68 7.38
N ALA A 60 12.29 15.98 7.54
CA ALA A 60 11.07 16.27 6.79
C ALA A 60 10.40 17.56 7.30
N GLY A 61 9.54 18.15 6.46
CA GLY A 61 8.88 19.43 6.70
C GLY A 61 9.44 20.54 5.81
N ALA A 62 8.60 21.03 4.88
CA ALA A 62 8.99 22.00 3.87
C ALA A 62 9.42 23.35 4.46
N LYS A 63 8.96 23.68 5.67
CA LYS A 63 9.25 24.94 6.38
C LYS A 63 10.13 24.73 7.60
N SER A 64 9.85 23.72 8.39
CA SER A 64 10.54 23.47 9.66
C SER A 64 11.76 22.58 9.52
N GLY A 65 11.72 21.57 8.64
CA GLY A 65 12.74 20.53 8.58
C GLY A 65 12.91 19.77 9.89
N ALA A 66 11.85 19.73 10.73
CA ALA A 66 11.92 19.29 12.12
C ALA A 66 11.39 17.87 12.37
N PHE A 67 10.78 17.24 11.35
CA PHE A 67 10.16 15.92 11.49
C PHE A 67 11.08 14.81 11.02
N ASP A 68 11.32 13.83 11.88
CA ASP A 68 12.03 12.62 11.50
C ASP A 68 11.01 11.57 11.04
N LEU A 69 11.05 11.23 9.77
CA LEU A 69 10.24 10.17 9.16
C LEU A 69 11.06 8.91 8.87
N GLY A 70 12.29 8.85 9.37
CA GLY A 70 13.19 7.72 9.17
C GLY A 70 13.79 7.64 7.77
N THR A 71 14.89 6.91 7.69
CA THR A 71 15.56 6.60 6.42
C THR A 71 15.84 5.09 6.32
N ALA A 72 16.23 4.60 5.16
CA ALA A 72 16.60 3.20 4.99
C ALA A 72 17.76 2.78 5.90
N GLY A 73 18.72 3.69 6.17
CA GLY A 73 19.86 3.45 7.06
C GLY A 73 19.57 3.70 8.55
N SER A 74 18.54 4.48 8.86
CA SER A 74 18.10 4.80 10.24
C SER A 74 16.57 4.82 10.27
N PRO A 75 15.93 3.65 10.30
CA PRO A 75 14.46 3.55 10.37
C PRO A 75 13.97 3.94 11.74
N LEU A 76 12.76 4.48 11.82
CA LEU A 76 12.10 4.72 13.11
C LEU A 76 11.62 3.38 13.69
N THR A 77 11.91 3.14 14.94
CA THR A 77 11.34 1.99 15.66
C THR A 77 9.95 2.37 16.18
N ILE A 78 8.93 1.69 15.69
CA ILE A 78 7.54 2.00 16.02
C ILE A 78 7.01 1.06 17.08
N THR A 79 6.46 1.67 18.11
CA THR A 79 5.73 0.97 19.19
C THR A 79 4.32 1.53 19.37
N LYS A 80 3.58 0.93 20.27
CA LYS A 80 2.22 1.37 20.59
C LYS A 80 2.19 2.78 21.22
N ASP A 81 3.05 3.03 22.19
CA ASP A 81 3.00 4.23 23.05
C ASP A 81 4.20 5.18 22.84
N GLY A 82 5.28 4.69 22.23
CA GLY A 82 6.57 5.40 22.13
C GLY A 82 7.24 5.49 23.51
N ALA A 83 8.47 5.06 23.62
CA ALA A 83 9.33 5.25 24.81
C ALA A 83 10.78 5.00 24.41
N ASP A 84 11.73 5.66 25.04
CA ASP A 84 13.18 5.42 24.90
C ASP A 84 13.61 5.04 23.47
N SER A 85 13.85 6.00 22.62
CA SER A 85 14.27 5.80 21.22
C SER A 85 13.23 5.14 20.30
N THR A 86 11.97 5.05 20.73
CA THR A 86 10.85 4.55 19.91
C THR A 86 9.81 5.64 19.70
N VAL A 87 9.06 5.55 18.61
CA VAL A 87 8.01 6.52 18.24
C VAL A 87 6.64 5.85 18.35
N SER A 88 5.65 6.56 18.88
CA SER A 88 4.27 6.09 18.83
C SER A 88 3.77 6.07 17.39
N ILE A 89 3.00 5.05 17.03
CA ILE A 89 2.37 4.98 15.71
C ILE A 89 1.41 6.16 15.46
N VAL A 90 0.77 6.66 16.51
CA VAL A 90 -0.17 7.79 16.41
C VAL A 90 0.59 9.09 16.16
N ASP A 91 1.68 9.32 16.89
CA ASP A 91 2.53 10.51 16.72
C ASP A 91 3.11 10.56 15.30
N LEU A 92 3.60 9.42 14.79
CA LEU A 92 4.08 9.34 13.42
C LEU A 92 3.00 9.72 12.39
N ILE A 93 1.75 9.32 12.60
CA ILE A 93 0.64 9.67 11.71
C ILE A 93 0.41 11.19 11.73
N VAL A 94 0.44 11.81 12.90
CA VAL A 94 0.29 13.26 13.08
C VAL A 94 1.47 14.00 12.42
N ASP A 95 2.70 13.52 12.60
CA ASP A 95 3.89 14.11 11.98
C ASP A 95 3.82 14.06 10.45
N MET A 96 3.40 12.94 9.88
CA MET A 96 3.17 12.82 8.42
C MET A 96 2.08 13.79 7.95
N GLY A 97 1.03 14.00 8.76
CA GLY A 97 -0.02 14.99 8.51
C GLY A 97 0.52 16.41 8.48
N THR A 98 1.32 16.76 9.48
CA THR A 98 1.94 18.09 9.62
C THR A 98 2.93 18.38 8.48
N VAL A 99 3.72 17.39 8.06
CA VAL A 99 4.62 17.52 6.91
C VAL A 99 3.85 17.86 5.63
N LEU A 100 2.69 17.22 5.39
CA LEU A 100 1.83 17.55 4.26
C LEU A 100 1.18 18.93 4.38
N ASP A 101 0.85 19.38 5.60
CA ASP A 101 0.33 20.73 5.86
C ASP A 101 1.39 21.79 5.54
N GLU A 102 2.64 21.59 5.94
CA GLU A 102 3.74 22.47 5.58
C GLU A 102 3.99 22.55 4.07
N ALA A 103 3.70 21.46 3.34
CA ALA A 103 3.76 21.43 1.88
C ALA A 103 2.53 22.06 1.20
N ASN A 104 1.62 22.68 1.97
CA ASN A 104 0.35 23.26 1.51
C ASN A 104 -0.53 22.25 0.75
N CYS A 105 -0.52 20.99 1.19
CA CYS A 105 -1.39 19.96 0.63
C CYS A 105 -2.81 20.09 1.19
N PRO A 106 -3.87 19.98 0.37
CA PRO A 106 -5.25 20.03 0.85
C PRO A 106 -5.52 19.03 1.96
N GLU A 107 -6.39 19.40 2.91
CA GLU A 107 -6.72 18.56 4.07
C GLU A 107 -7.71 17.43 3.74
N SER A 108 -8.54 17.63 2.70
CA SER A 108 -9.48 16.62 2.23
C SER A 108 -8.80 15.53 1.40
N ASP A 109 -9.45 14.39 1.28
CA ASP A 109 -9.01 13.29 0.39
C ASP A 109 -7.57 12.77 0.61
N ARG A 110 -7.07 12.89 1.84
CA ARG A 110 -5.79 12.31 2.24
C ARG A 110 -5.94 10.82 2.50
N PHE A 111 -4.93 10.07 2.12
CA PHE A 111 -4.84 8.63 2.37
C PHE A 111 -3.54 8.28 3.09
N LEU A 112 -3.59 7.19 3.85
CA LEU A 112 -2.43 6.58 4.51
C LEU A 112 -2.47 5.07 4.28
N VAL A 113 -1.39 4.52 3.73
CA VAL A 113 -1.22 3.08 3.53
C VAL A 113 -0.26 2.53 4.58
N ILE A 114 -0.75 1.59 5.38
CA ILE A 114 -0.02 0.98 6.50
C ILE A 114 -0.07 -0.55 6.42
N PRO A 115 0.93 -1.26 6.99
CA PRO A 115 0.87 -2.71 7.13
C PRO A 115 -0.08 -3.13 8.26
N ALA A 116 -0.51 -4.39 8.24
CA ALA A 116 -1.40 -4.94 9.28
C ALA A 116 -0.82 -4.83 10.70
N ARG A 117 0.52 -4.87 10.84
CA ARG A 117 1.18 -4.73 12.15
C ARG A 117 0.97 -3.32 12.72
N ALA A 118 1.11 -2.27 11.91
CA ALA A 118 0.79 -0.90 12.30
C ALA A 118 -0.69 -0.74 12.67
N ALA A 119 -1.58 -1.31 11.86
CA ALA A 119 -3.01 -1.32 12.15
C ALA A 119 -3.32 -2.00 13.51
N GLY A 120 -2.61 -3.07 13.83
CA GLY A 120 -2.70 -3.73 15.14
C GLY A 120 -2.24 -2.84 16.29
N LEU A 121 -1.16 -2.06 16.11
CA LEU A 121 -0.67 -1.11 17.12
C LEU A 121 -1.68 0.03 17.35
N ILE A 122 -2.25 0.58 16.29
CA ILE A 122 -3.29 1.62 16.40
C ILE A 122 -4.49 1.11 17.21
N LYS A 123 -4.97 -0.11 16.95
CA LYS A 123 -6.08 -0.71 17.70
C LYS A 123 -5.77 -0.97 19.18
N LYS A 124 -4.49 -1.08 19.53
CA LYS A 124 -4.02 -1.26 20.92
C LYS A 124 -3.65 0.06 21.60
N SER A 125 -3.54 1.17 20.84
CA SER A 125 -3.22 2.50 21.36
C SER A 125 -4.38 3.09 22.14
N GLU A 126 -4.23 4.31 22.62
CA GLU A 126 -5.29 5.06 23.33
C GLU A 126 -6.54 5.32 22.47
N LEU A 127 -6.39 5.29 21.13
CA LEU A 127 -7.52 5.39 20.21
C LEU A 127 -8.50 4.19 20.25
N LYS A 128 -8.23 3.19 21.09
CA LYS A 128 -9.16 2.06 21.28
C LYS A 128 -10.49 2.47 21.92
N ASP A 129 -10.51 3.55 22.70
CA ASP A 129 -11.68 4.00 23.44
C ASP A 129 -12.49 5.04 22.68
N ALA A 130 -13.78 4.79 22.49
CA ALA A 130 -14.71 5.72 21.82
C ALA A 130 -14.85 7.05 22.56
N SER A 131 -14.62 7.06 23.88
CA SER A 131 -14.69 8.28 24.68
C SER A 131 -13.58 9.28 24.35
N LEU A 132 -12.44 8.81 23.85
CA LEU A 132 -11.31 9.64 23.44
C LEU A 132 -11.40 10.07 21.98
N THR A 133 -12.02 9.25 21.12
CA THR A 133 -12.15 9.54 19.68
C THR A 133 -13.37 10.37 19.33
N GLY A 134 -14.32 10.54 20.27
CA GLY A 134 -15.58 11.28 20.03
C GLY A 134 -16.53 10.61 19.02
N ASP A 135 -16.23 9.39 18.61
CA ASP A 135 -17.06 8.58 17.70
C ASP A 135 -17.88 7.56 18.51
N SER A 136 -19.08 7.23 18.03
CA SER A 136 -19.98 6.26 18.65
C SER A 136 -19.52 4.81 18.50
N THR A 137 -18.50 4.54 17.68
CA THR A 137 -17.97 3.20 17.38
C THR A 137 -16.47 3.12 17.60
N THR A 138 -16.01 2.09 18.33
CA THR A 138 -14.58 1.88 18.57
C THR A 138 -13.95 1.06 17.44
N PRO A 139 -12.71 1.38 17.03
CA PRO A 139 -11.94 0.56 16.08
C PRO A 139 -11.78 -0.90 16.54
N LEU A 140 -11.75 -1.12 17.85
CA LEU A 140 -11.62 -2.45 18.42
C LEU A 140 -12.86 -3.33 18.21
N ARG A 141 -14.07 -2.74 18.20
CA ARG A 141 -15.33 -3.48 18.04
C ARG A 141 -15.61 -3.85 16.59
N ASN A 142 -15.45 -2.91 15.65
CA ASN A 142 -15.82 -3.12 14.25
C ASN A 142 -14.64 -3.51 13.34
N GLY A 143 -13.41 -3.48 13.87
CA GLY A 143 -12.20 -3.84 13.14
C GLY A 143 -11.76 -2.82 12.08
N ARG A 144 -12.52 -1.77 11.84
CA ARG A 144 -12.19 -0.68 10.92
C ARG A 144 -11.41 0.41 11.64
N LEU A 145 -10.38 0.94 10.99
CA LEU A 145 -9.60 2.06 11.53
C LEU A 145 -10.21 3.41 11.14
N GLY A 146 -11.02 3.44 10.08
CA GLY A 146 -11.71 4.65 9.64
C GLY A 146 -10.74 5.74 9.18
N MET A 147 -10.92 6.92 9.76
CA MET A 147 -10.12 8.11 9.49
C MET A 147 -9.39 8.51 10.78
N ILE A 148 -8.10 8.78 10.69
CA ILE A 148 -7.25 9.30 11.78
C ILE A 148 -6.49 10.50 11.21
N ASP A 149 -6.51 11.63 11.90
CA ASP A 149 -5.85 12.87 11.50
C ASP A 149 -6.07 13.23 10.02
N ARG A 150 -7.33 13.23 9.59
CA ARG A 150 -7.74 13.53 8.20
C ARG A 150 -7.29 12.50 7.15
N PHE A 151 -6.57 11.44 7.55
CA PHE A 151 -6.20 10.34 6.67
C PHE A 151 -7.23 9.23 6.65
N THR A 152 -7.67 8.85 5.46
CA THR A 152 -8.36 7.56 5.25
C THR A 152 -7.32 6.45 5.26
N ILE A 153 -7.44 5.52 6.21
CA ILE A 153 -6.44 4.47 6.41
C ILE A 153 -6.74 3.25 5.55
N TYR A 154 -5.74 2.84 4.77
CA TYR A 154 -5.73 1.61 3.99
C TYR A 154 -4.70 0.64 4.54
N VAL A 155 -5.13 -0.58 4.84
CA VAL A 155 -4.23 -1.64 5.28
C VAL A 155 -3.82 -2.48 4.09
N SER A 156 -2.51 -2.55 3.82
CA SER A 156 -1.97 -3.33 2.70
C SER A 156 -0.71 -4.08 3.11
N HIS A 157 -0.56 -5.30 2.62
CA HIS A 157 0.68 -6.08 2.73
C HIS A 157 1.65 -5.84 1.56
N ASN A 158 1.23 -5.03 0.59
CA ASN A 158 1.97 -4.79 -0.64
C ASN A 158 2.97 -3.63 -0.53
N LEU A 159 3.16 -3.09 0.68
CA LEU A 159 4.17 -2.06 0.94
C LEU A 159 5.59 -2.58 0.74
N ASN A 160 6.49 -1.70 0.33
CA ASN A 160 7.90 -2.04 0.20
C ASN A 160 8.52 -2.36 1.56
N VAL A 161 9.15 -3.54 1.65
CA VAL A 161 9.88 -3.99 2.83
C VAL A 161 11.32 -4.30 2.43
N THR A 162 12.27 -3.57 2.99
CA THR A 162 13.70 -3.74 2.70
C THR A 162 14.45 -3.87 4.02
N GLY A 163 15.17 -5.00 4.21
CA GLY A 163 15.95 -5.24 5.42
C GLY A 163 15.14 -5.27 6.72
N GLY A 164 13.85 -5.64 6.66
CA GLY A 164 12.94 -5.62 7.80
C GLY A 164 12.25 -4.27 8.04
N ASN A 165 12.61 -3.24 7.28
CA ASN A 165 12.02 -1.92 7.37
C ASN A 165 10.88 -1.77 6.35
N THR A 166 9.76 -1.22 6.78
CA THR A 166 8.58 -1.00 5.95
C THR A 166 8.45 0.48 5.61
N SER A 167 8.20 0.81 4.35
CA SER A 167 7.93 2.18 3.93
C SER A 167 6.42 2.44 3.98
N LEU A 168 5.98 3.28 4.91
CA LEU A 168 4.61 3.79 4.96
C LEU A 168 4.45 4.89 3.93
N ILE A 169 3.25 5.04 3.38
CA ILE A 169 2.96 6.05 2.36
C ILE A 169 1.72 6.82 2.76
N ALA A 170 1.85 8.12 2.89
CA ALA A 170 0.75 9.05 3.07
C ALA A 170 0.70 10.04 1.91
N GLY A 171 -0.45 10.62 1.68
CA GLY A 171 -0.55 11.66 0.66
C GLY A 171 -1.98 12.03 0.32
N HIS A 172 -2.09 12.90 -0.68
CA HIS A 172 -3.35 13.31 -1.24
C HIS A 172 -3.53 12.71 -2.64
N LYS A 173 -4.77 12.43 -3.03
CA LYS A 173 -5.08 11.82 -4.34
C LYS A 173 -4.50 12.53 -5.55
N MET A 174 -4.29 13.86 -5.46
CA MET A 174 -3.68 14.63 -6.56
C MET A 174 -2.18 14.38 -6.75
N GLY A 175 -1.51 13.74 -5.77
CA GLY A 175 -0.07 13.47 -5.83
C GLY A 175 0.30 12.40 -6.84
N PHE A 176 -0.64 11.52 -7.15
CA PHE A 176 -0.41 10.31 -7.93
C PHE A 176 -1.51 10.08 -8.96
N THR A 177 -1.14 9.61 -10.13
CA THR A 177 -2.10 9.20 -11.17
C THR A 177 -1.83 7.77 -11.62
N PHE A 178 -2.88 7.03 -11.85
CA PHE A 178 -2.87 5.66 -12.36
C PHE A 178 -3.81 5.54 -13.55
N ALA A 179 -3.38 4.86 -14.59
CA ALA A 179 -4.19 4.54 -15.75
C ALA A 179 -3.97 3.08 -16.15
N SER A 180 -5.04 2.34 -16.33
CA SER A 180 -5.01 1.01 -16.94
C SER A 180 -5.75 1.07 -18.28
N GLN A 181 -5.19 0.46 -19.30
CA GLN A 181 -5.74 0.58 -20.63
C GLN A 181 -6.40 -0.70 -21.11
N MET A 182 -5.87 -1.86 -20.80
CA MET A 182 -6.34 -3.07 -21.43
C MET A 182 -6.20 -4.28 -20.51
N THR A 183 -7.28 -5.04 -20.42
CA THR A 183 -7.24 -6.40 -19.88
C THR A 183 -7.74 -7.31 -21.00
N GLU A 184 -6.84 -8.07 -21.59
CA GLU A 184 -7.17 -9.04 -22.61
C GLU A 184 -6.94 -10.44 -22.05
N MET A 185 -7.94 -11.29 -22.19
CA MET A 185 -7.84 -12.70 -21.84
C MET A 185 -8.17 -13.52 -23.06
N GLU A 186 -7.31 -14.48 -23.36
CA GLU A 186 -7.51 -15.39 -24.50
C GLU A 186 -7.23 -16.84 -24.09
N THR A 187 -7.92 -17.76 -24.74
CA THR A 187 -7.71 -19.17 -24.60
C THR A 187 -7.20 -19.72 -25.94
N LEU A 188 -6.06 -20.38 -25.89
CA LEU A 188 -5.40 -20.96 -27.07
C LEU A 188 -5.18 -22.46 -26.85
N ARG A 189 -5.15 -23.22 -27.95
CA ARG A 189 -4.72 -24.62 -27.89
C ARG A 189 -3.19 -24.68 -27.73
N ALA A 190 -2.70 -25.48 -26.80
CA ALA A 190 -1.27 -25.68 -26.60
C ALA A 190 -0.64 -26.36 -27.82
N GLN A 191 0.56 -25.93 -28.23
CA GLN A 191 1.27 -26.49 -29.37
C GLN A 191 2.12 -27.71 -28.98
N SER A 192 2.59 -27.77 -27.74
CA SER A 192 3.54 -28.79 -27.26
C SER A 192 2.88 -29.87 -26.41
N THR A 193 1.66 -29.66 -25.93
CA THR A 193 0.90 -30.59 -25.08
C THR A 193 -0.55 -30.67 -25.54
N PHE A 194 -1.24 -31.74 -25.14
CA PHE A 194 -2.69 -31.85 -25.36
C PHE A 194 -3.41 -31.09 -24.23
N GLY A 195 -3.63 -29.80 -24.42
CA GLY A 195 -4.25 -28.95 -23.42
C GLY A 195 -4.61 -27.58 -23.96
N ASN A 196 -5.24 -26.76 -23.14
CA ASN A 196 -5.57 -25.38 -23.44
C ASN A 196 -4.71 -24.45 -22.59
N ILE A 197 -4.28 -23.34 -23.19
CA ILE A 197 -3.54 -22.27 -22.51
C ILE A 197 -4.50 -21.12 -22.28
N ILE A 198 -4.64 -20.66 -21.03
CA ILE A 198 -5.23 -19.35 -20.74
C ILE A 198 -4.10 -18.39 -20.52
N ARG A 199 -4.17 -17.24 -21.15
CA ARG A 199 -3.29 -16.12 -20.87
C ARG A 199 -4.08 -14.82 -20.76
N GLY A 200 -3.64 -13.98 -19.85
CA GLY A 200 -4.19 -12.66 -19.66
C GLY A 200 -3.10 -11.61 -19.63
N LEU A 201 -3.37 -10.47 -20.22
CA LEU A 201 -2.48 -9.31 -20.27
C LEU A 201 -3.21 -8.09 -19.72
N GLN A 202 -2.54 -7.38 -18.80
CA GLN A 202 -2.99 -6.07 -18.34
C GLN A 202 -1.89 -5.04 -18.59
N VAL A 203 -2.24 -3.99 -19.30
CA VAL A 203 -1.34 -2.85 -19.58
C VAL A 203 -1.76 -1.67 -18.73
N TYR A 204 -0.80 -1.08 -18.04
CA TYR A 204 -1.05 0.02 -17.10
C TYR A 204 0.11 1.03 -17.10
N GLY A 205 -0.12 2.15 -16.47
CA GLY A 205 0.89 3.16 -16.23
C GLY A 205 0.53 3.99 -15.02
N TYR A 206 1.55 4.52 -14.36
CA TYR A 206 1.40 5.39 -13.21
C TYR A 206 2.52 6.42 -13.17
N ARG A 207 2.25 7.51 -12.48
CA ARG A 207 3.24 8.58 -12.28
C ARG A 207 2.89 9.40 -11.05
N VAL A 208 3.91 9.82 -10.32
CA VAL A 208 3.82 10.88 -9.34
C VAL A 208 3.74 12.21 -10.09
N VAL A 209 2.66 12.95 -9.86
CA VAL A 209 2.36 14.24 -10.53
C VAL A 209 2.80 15.40 -9.66
N LYS A 210 2.53 15.29 -8.34
CA LYS A 210 2.92 16.29 -7.34
C LYS A 210 3.70 15.61 -6.21
N PRO A 211 5.04 15.64 -6.26
CA PRO A 211 5.90 15.07 -5.23
C PRO A 211 5.63 15.59 -3.82
N GLU A 212 5.25 16.87 -3.70
CA GLU A 212 4.98 17.52 -2.42
C GLU A 212 3.65 17.07 -1.79
N ALA A 213 2.75 16.48 -2.57
CA ALA A 213 1.48 15.97 -2.06
C ALA A 213 1.56 14.51 -1.55
N LEU A 214 2.75 13.95 -1.49
CA LEU A 214 3.04 12.61 -0.97
C LEU A 214 4.10 12.70 0.12
N SER A 215 4.02 11.82 1.11
CA SER A 215 5.00 11.66 2.19
C SER A 215 5.28 10.19 2.42
N THR A 216 6.49 9.86 2.87
CA THR A 216 6.86 8.49 3.24
C THR A 216 7.66 8.46 4.52
N ALA A 217 7.37 7.48 5.35
CA ALA A 217 8.13 7.17 6.56
C ALA A 217 8.70 5.75 6.46
N VAL A 218 9.96 5.60 6.84
CA VAL A 218 10.65 4.29 6.89
C VAL A 218 10.68 3.81 8.33
N VAL A 219 10.00 2.72 8.60
CA VAL A 219 9.76 2.24 9.96
C VAL A 219 10.16 0.78 10.14
N ASN A 220 10.61 0.47 11.34
CA ASN A 220 10.77 -0.88 11.84
C ASN A 220 9.77 -1.12 12.97
N PHE A 221 9.17 -2.29 13.00
CA PHE A 221 8.27 -2.69 14.07
C PHE A 221 9.00 -3.66 15.00
N SER A 222 9.26 -3.26 16.20
CA SER A 222 9.81 -4.13 17.24
C SER A 222 8.75 -5.02 17.90
#